data_55f4f11c0ebb47c2c6b619bcc0e22187
#
_entry.id   55f4f11c0ebb47c2c6b619bcc0e22187
#
_cell.length_a   1.000
_cell.length_b   1.000
_cell.length_c   1.000
_cell.angle_alpha   90.00
_cell.angle_beta   90.00
_cell.angle_gamma   90.00
#
_symmetry.space_group_name_H-M   'P 1'
#
loop_
_entity.id
_entity.type
_entity.pdbx_description
1 polymer ?
#
loop_
_entity_poly.entity_id
_entity_poly.type
_entity_poly.pdbx_seq_one_letter_code
_entity_poly.pdbx_strand_id
1 'polypeptide(L)'
;MKCYTQVYVMNSLEAVETYCRAFGAEVTFAMKTPDGSAYEHCELSVNGDPILAAAEAAEPYDIAAIHRMKLQTMTFNAFELGSEEAVKNALAVLREGGLVLEELHSLPWSSCCATVIDRYGVCWWISI
;
A
#
# COMPACT_ATOMS: atom_id res chain seq x y z
N MET A 1 3.62 -4.00 -24.32
CA MET A 1 3.42 -4.71 -23.07
C MET A 1 3.14 -3.66 -21.98
N LYS A 2 2.16 -3.92 -21.14
CA LYS A 2 1.93 -3.12 -19.92
C LYS A 2 2.18 -3.99 -18.72
N CYS A 3 2.87 -3.48 -17.70
CA CYS A 3 3.03 -4.14 -16.41
C CYS A 3 2.04 -3.53 -15.42
N TYR A 4 1.38 -4.38 -14.67
CA TYR A 4 0.45 -4.00 -13.63
C TYR A 4 0.76 -4.82 -12.38
N THR A 5 0.90 -4.14 -11.25
CA THR A 5 1.32 -4.80 -10.02
C THR A 5 0.11 -5.19 -9.19
N GLN A 6 0.07 -6.43 -8.72
CA GLN A 6 -0.94 -6.93 -7.80
C GLN A 6 -0.30 -7.36 -6.49
N VAL A 7 -0.90 -6.93 -5.39
CA VAL A 7 -0.54 -7.41 -4.05
C VAL A 7 -1.54 -8.48 -3.61
N TYR A 8 -1.02 -9.52 -2.95
CA TYR A 8 -1.83 -10.53 -2.28
C TYR A 8 -1.74 -10.28 -0.79
N VAL A 9 -2.88 -9.97 -0.18
CA VAL A 9 -2.96 -9.54 1.23
C VAL A 9 -4.02 -10.33 1.96
N MET A 10 -3.83 -10.58 3.25
CA MET A 10 -4.89 -11.06 4.12
C MET A 10 -5.81 -9.90 4.49
N ASN A 11 -7.11 -10.14 4.60
CA ASN A 11 -8.14 -9.13 4.84
C ASN A 11 -8.17 -8.05 3.73
N SER A 12 -8.30 -8.49 2.48
CA SER A 12 -8.22 -7.64 1.29
C SER A 12 -9.24 -6.49 1.29
N LEU A 13 -10.44 -6.65 1.88
CA LEU A 13 -11.41 -5.57 2.00
C LEU A 13 -10.85 -4.42 2.84
N GLU A 14 -10.29 -4.72 4.00
CA GLU A 14 -9.68 -3.73 4.89
C GLU A 14 -8.42 -3.12 4.27
N ALA A 15 -7.59 -3.92 3.61
CA ALA A 15 -6.37 -3.44 2.94
C ALA A 15 -6.70 -2.42 1.85
N VAL A 16 -7.69 -2.69 1.00
CA VAL A 16 -8.15 -1.77 -0.04
C VAL A 16 -8.66 -0.46 0.57
N GLU A 17 -9.47 -0.52 1.63
CA GLU A 17 -9.94 0.66 2.35
C GLU A 17 -8.76 1.47 2.92
N THR A 18 -7.75 0.80 3.48
CA THR A 18 -6.53 1.42 3.99
C THR A 18 -5.79 2.18 2.89
N TYR A 19 -5.61 1.58 1.71
CA TYR A 19 -4.94 2.23 0.58
C TYR A 19 -5.75 3.41 0.01
N CYS A 20 -7.08 3.29 -0.02
CA CYS A 20 -7.95 4.41 -0.38
C CYS A 20 -7.76 5.59 0.59
N ARG A 21 -7.69 5.34 1.90
CA ARG A 21 -7.44 6.39 2.90
C ARG A 21 -6.03 6.97 2.84
N ALA A 22 -5.02 6.12 2.58
CA ALA A 22 -3.62 6.56 2.53
C ALA A 22 -3.33 7.48 1.34
N PHE A 23 -3.86 7.14 0.17
CA PHE A 23 -3.49 7.77 -1.10
C PHE A 23 -4.60 8.56 -1.77
N GLY A 24 -5.80 8.62 -1.19
CA GLY A 24 -6.96 9.18 -1.87
C GLY A 24 -7.36 8.37 -3.11
N ALA A 25 -7.09 7.06 -3.08
CA ALA A 25 -7.39 6.18 -4.18
C ALA A 25 -8.88 5.83 -4.23
N GLU A 26 -9.34 5.46 -5.41
CA GLU A 26 -10.68 4.96 -5.67
C GLU A 26 -10.63 3.56 -6.28
N VAL A 27 -11.64 2.75 -5.99
CA VAL A 27 -11.82 1.44 -6.62
C VAL A 27 -12.43 1.65 -8.00
N THR A 28 -11.69 1.25 -9.04
CA THR A 28 -12.14 1.36 -10.44
C THR A 28 -12.68 0.05 -11.01
N PHE A 29 -12.29 -1.07 -10.43
CA PHE A 29 -12.85 -2.39 -10.73
C PHE A 29 -12.78 -3.26 -9.47
N ALA A 30 -13.81 -4.08 -9.23
CA ALA A 30 -13.82 -5.02 -8.12
C ALA A 30 -14.61 -6.28 -8.46
N MET A 31 -14.02 -7.43 -8.12
CA MET A 31 -14.65 -8.72 -8.09
C MET A 31 -14.45 -9.32 -6.71
N LYS A 32 -15.54 -9.57 -6.01
CA LYS A 32 -15.52 -10.23 -4.70
C LYS A 32 -15.72 -11.72 -4.80
N THR A 33 -15.26 -12.43 -3.77
CA THR A 33 -15.62 -13.83 -3.55
C THR A 33 -17.14 -14.01 -3.51
N PRO A 34 -17.70 -15.22 -3.80
CA PRO A 34 -19.15 -15.45 -3.81
C PRO A 34 -19.85 -15.07 -2.52
N ASP A 35 -19.18 -15.21 -1.35
CA ASP A 35 -19.70 -14.82 -0.03
C ASP A 35 -19.49 -13.33 0.29
N GLY A 36 -18.79 -12.59 -0.58
CA GLY A 36 -18.51 -11.16 -0.41
C GLY A 36 -17.47 -10.82 0.66
N SER A 37 -16.79 -11.82 1.25
CA SER A 37 -15.88 -11.64 2.38
C SER A 37 -14.49 -11.13 1.99
N ALA A 38 -14.13 -11.19 0.70
CA ALA A 38 -12.80 -10.83 0.21
C ALA A 38 -12.85 -10.38 -1.25
N TYR A 39 -11.77 -9.77 -1.74
CA TYR A 39 -11.59 -9.50 -3.17
C TYR A 39 -10.88 -10.68 -3.85
N GLU A 40 -11.47 -11.22 -4.90
CA GLU A 40 -10.74 -12.03 -5.88
C GLU A 40 -9.82 -11.15 -6.73
N HIS A 41 -10.28 -9.93 -7.02
CA HIS A 41 -9.51 -8.92 -7.74
C HIS A 41 -10.12 -7.54 -7.50
N CYS A 42 -9.29 -6.54 -7.21
CA CYS A 42 -9.70 -5.16 -7.01
C CYS A 42 -8.64 -4.23 -7.58
N GLU A 43 -9.04 -3.28 -8.41
CA GLU A 43 -8.14 -2.30 -9.03
C GLU A 43 -8.33 -0.92 -8.41
N LEU A 44 -7.22 -0.26 -8.09
CA LEU A 44 -7.17 1.06 -7.47
C LEU A 44 -6.52 2.07 -8.40
N SER A 45 -7.07 3.27 -8.44
CA SER A 45 -6.55 4.41 -9.20
C SER A 45 -6.56 5.69 -8.36
N VAL A 46 -5.65 6.61 -8.70
CA VAL A 46 -5.62 7.98 -8.18
C VAL A 46 -5.71 8.92 -9.38
N ASN A 47 -6.71 9.82 -9.37
CA ASN A 47 -6.96 10.74 -10.48
C ASN A 47 -7.07 10.05 -11.87
N GLY A 48 -7.57 8.82 -11.88
CA GLY A 48 -7.72 8.02 -13.10
C GLY A 48 -6.48 7.21 -13.50
N ASP A 49 -5.36 7.41 -12.84
CA ASP A 49 -4.13 6.63 -13.08
C ASP A 49 -4.13 5.36 -12.22
N PRO A 50 -4.01 4.18 -12.82
CA PRO A 50 -3.94 2.92 -12.06
C PRO A 50 -2.69 2.89 -11.18
N ILE A 51 -2.85 2.56 -9.90
CA ILE A 51 -1.74 2.48 -8.95
C ILE A 51 -1.37 1.06 -8.57
N LEU A 52 -2.35 0.20 -8.33
CA LEU A 52 -2.14 -1.22 -8.03
C LEU A 52 -3.46 -2.00 -8.13
N ALA A 53 -3.34 -3.33 -8.16
CA ALA A 53 -4.43 -4.23 -7.84
C ALA A 53 -4.19 -4.96 -6.52
N ALA A 54 -5.26 -5.39 -5.87
CA ALA A 54 -5.21 -6.18 -4.65
C ALA A 54 -6.14 -7.40 -4.76
N ALA A 55 -5.71 -8.51 -4.18
CA ALA A 55 -6.50 -9.73 -4.06
C ALA A 55 -6.24 -10.38 -2.70
N GLU A 56 -7.18 -11.21 -2.23
CA GLU A 56 -6.98 -12.00 -1.03
C GLU A 56 -5.86 -13.01 -1.22
N ALA A 57 -4.96 -13.12 -0.24
CA ALA A 57 -3.94 -14.17 -0.24
C ALA A 57 -4.60 -15.55 -0.14
N ALA A 58 -4.12 -16.50 -0.97
CA ALA A 58 -4.66 -17.86 -0.98
C ALA A 58 -4.42 -18.61 0.33
N GLU A 59 -3.30 -18.32 0.99
CA GLU A 59 -2.89 -18.91 2.27
C GLU A 59 -2.45 -17.81 3.25
N PRO A 60 -2.72 -17.96 4.55
CA PRO A 60 -2.21 -17.05 5.57
C PRO A 60 -0.68 -17.03 5.60
N TYR A 61 -0.10 -15.88 5.86
CA TYR A 61 1.34 -15.73 6.07
C TYR A 61 1.65 -14.92 7.34
N ASP A 62 2.86 -15.08 7.85
CA ASP A 62 3.29 -14.45 9.11
C ASP A 62 3.74 -13.00 8.89
N ILE A 63 2.86 -12.06 9.10
CA ILE A 63 3.14 -10.61 9.04
C ILE A 63 4.22 -10.23 10.08
N ALA A 64 4.18 -10.82 11.27
CA ALA A 64 5.17 -10.53 12.29
C ALA A 64 6.58 -10.97 11.86
N ALA A 65 6.70 -12.05 11.08
CA ALA A 65 7.97 -12.45 10.49
C ALA A 65 8.45 -11.44 9.44
N ILE A 66 7.57 -10.94 8.58
CA ILE A 66 7.90 -9.88 7.61
C ILE A 66 8.45 -8.65 8.32
N HIS A 67 7.79 -8.19 9.39
CA HIS A 67 8.23 -7.05 10.20
C HIS A 67 9.57 -7.31 10.89
N ARG A 68 9.76 -8.49 11.51
CA ARG A 68 11.04 -8.83 12.17
C ARG A 68 12.22 -8.87 11.20
N MET A 69 12.00 -9.41 10.01
CA MET A 69 13.03 -9.52 8.97
C MET A 69 13.21 -8.22 8.18
N LYS A 70 12.35 -7.21 8.38
CA LYS A 70 12.32 -5.96 7.59
C LYS A 70 12.34 -6.27 6.09
N LEU A 71 11.47 -7.18 5.68
CA LEU A 71 11.50 -7.76 4.34
C LEU A 71 11.11 -6.73 3.28
N GLN A 72 12.06 -6.36 2.44
CA GLN A 72 11.93 -5.35 1.39
C GLN A 72 12.31 -5.91 0.00
N THR A 73 11.90 -7.13 -0.32
CA THR A 73 12.19 -7.71 -1.65
C THR A 73 11.55 -6.93 -2.78
N MET A 74 10.43 -6.26 -2.50
CA MET A 74 9.78 -5.31 -3.39
C MET A 74 9.27 -4.12 -2.56
N THR A 75 9.50 -2.92 -3.08
CA THR A 75 8.97 -1.68 -2.51
C THR A 75 8.09 -0.99 -3.55
N PHE A 76 6.89 -0.62 -3.15
CA PHE A 76 6.03 0.23 -3.96
C PHE A 76 6.45 1.68 -3.76
N ASN A 77 6.86 2.33 -4.84
CA ASN A 77 7.20 3.74 -4.80
C ASN A 77 5.95 4.57 -5.12
N ALA A 78 5.30 5.07 -4.08
CA ALA A 78 4.24 6.05 -4.18
C ALA A 78 4.89 7.44 -4.16
N PHE A 79 5.18 7.98 -5.32
CA PHE A 79 5.86 9.26 -5.50
C PHE A 79 4.92 10.32 -6.10
N GLU A 80 5.33 11.57 -6.04
CA GLU A 80 4.52 12.71 -6.50
C GLU A 80 3.17 12.82 -5.79
N LEU A 81 3.16 12.61 -4.45
CA LEU A 81 1.94 12.76 -3.65
C LEU A 81 1.42 14.21 -3.60
N GLY A 82 2.16 15.15 -4.13
CA GLY A 82 1.74 16.54 -4.34
C GLY A 82 2.00 17.49 -3.17
N SER A 83 2.10 16.99 -1.93
CA SER A 83 2.39 17.83 -0.76
C SER A 83 2.99 17.02 0.41
N GLU A 84 3.71 17.72 1.30
CA GLU A 84 4.16 17.11 2.55
C GLU A 84 3.01 16.59 3.41
N GLU A 85 1.88 17.27 3.39
CA GLU A 85 0.70 16.85 4.15
C GLU A 85 0.16 15.52 3.62
N ALA A 86 0.14 15.31 2.30
CA ALA A 86 -0.25 14.05 1.70
C ALA A 86 0.70 12.90 2.09
N VAL A 87 2.02 13.15 2.11
CA VAL A 87 3.01 12.17 2.59
C VAL A 87 2.80 11.85 4.07
N LYS A 88 2.59 12.86 4.91
CA LYS A 88 2.33 12.69 6.36
C LYS A 88 1.03 11.91 6.60
N ASN A 89 -0.03 12.20 5.84
CA ASN A 89 -1.29 11.45 5.92
C ASN A 89 -1.11 9.98 5.51
N ALA A 90 -0.44 9.73 4.38
CA ALA A 90 -0.16 8.38 3.92
C ALA A 90 0.64 7.58 4.96
N LEU A 91 1.71 8.18 5.53
CA LEU A 91 2.48 7.54 6.59
C LEU A 91 1.63 7.27 7.83
N ALA A 92 0.81 8.23 8.27
CA ALA A 92 -0.04 8.06 9.43
C ALA A 92 -1.00 6.87 9.29
N VAL A 93 -1.59 6.69 8.11
CA VAL A 93 -2.48 5.57 7.81
C VAL A 93 -1.71 4.24 7.73
N LEU A 94 -0.61 4.21 6.97
CA LEU A 94 0.12 2.96 6.69
C LEU A 94 0.89 2.44 7.91
N ARG A 95 1.30 3.32 8.83
CA ARG A 95 1.99 2.89 10.06
C ARG A 95 1.09 2.22 11.10
N GLU A 96 -0.23 2.32 10.97
CA GLU A 96 -1.17 1.66 11.88
C GLU A 96 -1.05 0.14 11.79
N GLY A 97 -0.47 -0.49 12.83
CA GLY A 97 -0.16 -1.92 12.85
C GLY A 97 0.99 -2.35 11.93
N GLY A 98 1.68 -1.38 11.32
CA GLY A 98 2.83 -1.58 10.47
C GLY A 98 4.16 -1.34 11.18
N LEU A 99 5.24 -1.31 10.41
CA LEU A 99 6.59 -1.02 10.85
C LEU A 99 7.20 0.10 10.01
N VAL A 100 7.49 1.24 10.61
CA VAL A 100 8.22 2.32 9.94
C VAL A 100 9.71 1.96 9.90
N LEU A 101 10.26 1.86 8.69
CA LEU A 101 11.69 1.60 8.47
C LEU A 101 12.48 2.90 8.47
N GLU A 102 11.92 3.95 7.86
CA GLU A 102 12.50 5.28 7.84
C GLU A 102 11.39 6.30 8.10
N GLU A 103 11.55 7.08 9.17
CA GLU A 103 10.64 8.19 9.49
C GLU A 103 10.75 9.31 8.47
N LEU A 104 9.87 10.28 8.53
CA LEU A 104 9.87 11.44 7.63
C LEU A 104 11.25 12.10 7.59
N HIS A 105 11.81 12.22 6.41
CA HIS A 105 13.10 12.85 6.15
C HIS A 105 13.14 13.45 4.75
N SER A 106 14.20 14.16 4.45
CA SER A 106 14.47 14.67 3.10
C SER A 106 15.65 13.94 2.45
N LEU A 107 15.59 13.83 1.14
CA LEU A 107 16.67 13.35 0.28
C LEU A 107 16.97 14.40 -0.78
N PRO A 108 18.12 14.34 -1.49
CA PRO A 108 18.42 15.30 -2.56
C PRO A 108 17.34 15.39 -3.65
N TRP A 109 16.56 14.33 -3.85
CA TRP A 109 15.52 14.24 -4.87
C TRP A 109 14.08 14.27 -4.33
N SER A 110 13.90 14.38 -3.02
CA SER A 110 12.57 14.50 -2.40
C SER A 110 12.67 15.27 -1.09
N SER A 111 11.93 16.35 -0.95
CA SER A 111 11.92 17.17 0.26
C SER A 111 11.23 16.50 1.45
N CYS A 112 10.39 15.51 1.20
CA CYS A 112 9.69 14.76 2.24
C CYS A 112 9.40 13.34 1.78
N CYS A 113 9.97 12.36 2.46
CA CYS A 113 9.76 10.94 2.17
C CYS A 113 9.83 10.08 3.43
N ALA A 114 9.33 8.86 3.33
CA ALA A 114 9.38 7.85 4.39
C ALA A 114 9.30 6.45 3.80
N THR A 115 9.72 5.44 4.59
CA THR A 115 9.59 4.03 4.22
C THR A 115 8.87 3.27 5.32
N VAL A 116 7.84 2.52 4.96
CA VAL A 116 7.00 1.76 5.90
C VAL A 116 6.60 0.41 5.31
N ILE A 117 6.63 -0.64 6.16
CA ILE A 117 5.94 -1.90 5.86
C ILE A 117 4.58 -1.81 6.57
N ASP A 118 3.50 -1.89 5.82
CA ASP A 118 2.16 -1.79 6.38
C ASP A 118 1.74 -3.06 7.15
N ARG A 119 0.58 -3.02 7.78
CA ARG A 119 0.05 -4.15 8.55
C ARG A 119 -0.27 -5.39 7.70
N TYR A 120 -0.31 -5.25 6.37
CA TYR A 120 -0.55 -6.34 5.42
C TYR A 120 0.75 -6.91 4.83
N GLY A 121 1.92 -6.38 5.24
CA GLY A 121 3.24 -6.83 4.81
C GLY A 121 3.73 -6.20 3.51
N VAL A 122 3.05 -5.17 3.00
CA VAL A 122 3.46 -4.45 1.80
C VAL A 122 4.42 -3.32 2.19
N CYS A 123 5.55 -3.25 1.51
CA CYS A 123 6.54 -2.19 1.72
C CYS A 123 6.28 -1.01 0.79
N TRP A 124 6.20 0.18 1.37
CA TRP A 124 5.96 1.45 0.70
C TRP A 124 7.11 2.42 0.92
N TRP A 125 7.62 3.01 -0.15
CA TRP A 125 8.35 4.27 -0.12
C TRP A 125 7.40 5.36 -0.60
N ILE A 126 7.16 6.38 0.23
CA ILE A 126 6.21 7.46 -0.05
C ILE A 126 6.95 8.78 -0.09
N SER A 127 6.66 9.60 -1.07
CA SER A 127 7.40 10.85 -1.31
C SER A 127 6.61 11.94 -2.05
N ILE A 128 7.13 13.17 -1.95
CA ILE A 128 6.76 14.24 -2.86
C ILE A 128 7.45 14.03 -4.19
#